data_d0f45680539fe0beb600325f1ba06387
#
_entry.id   d0f45680539fe0beb600325f1ba06387
#
_cell.length_a   1.000
_cell.length_b   1.000
_cell.length_c   1.000
_cell.angle_alpha   90.00
_cell.angle_beta   90.00
_cell.angle_gamma   90.00
#
_symmetry.space_group_name_H-M   'P 1'
#
loop_
_entity.id
_entity.type
_entity.pdbx_description
1 polymer ?
#
loop_
_entity_poly.entity_id
_entity_poly.type
_entity_poly.pdbx_seq_one_letter_code
_entity_poly.pdbx_strand_id
1 'polypeptide(L)'
;MAFNYDLSALPTYNTYGSDMLIKSILGLTLPKYATIRPNLKGTTEKVGWVETDVILTDLSCGFDPTGNTYQNLVTVDLCNKKMNTQLCPYDLYDTYLSQSLTNANFQESVPFEEVILTDISNRIARQVELQLWNNKTTSGGTYGNACFAGVTQLVTSGNGATQIAYTAATASNGLEVFSTIYQNIPANVLHRDDLVIFCSYANYRALVASMRNSSYVNLFTADFGGVAAGEEWSLMLPGTNVRVIPTVGLDGVSAYYAGPAGYYMVGMNSEIMTVKSIYDPFEDIVKIQAHVTYGLGIFSVDSFCVCKS
;
A
#
# COMPACT_ATOMS: atom_id res chain seq x y z
N MET A 1 26.75 17.64 33.09
CA MET A 1 26.07 18.65 32.27
C MET A 1 24.58 18.32 32.31
N ALA A 2 23.75 19.26 32.79
CA ALA A 2 22.31 19.05 32.76
C ALA A 2 21.84 19.04 31.28
N PHE A 3 21.15 18.02 30.87
CA PHE A 3 20.55 17.93 29.54
C PHE A 3 19.37 18.92 29.52
N ASN A 4 19.51 20.00 28.78
CA ASN A 4 18.44 20.98 28.64
C ASN A 4 17.59 20.60 27.44
N TYR A 5 16.53 19.86 27.69
CA TYR A 5 15.57 19.47 26.67
C TYR A 5 14.67 20.67 26.33
N ASP A 6 14.81 21.22 25.14
CA ASP A 6 14.01 22.37 24.72
C ASP A 6 12.60 21.91 24.26
N LEU A 7 11.66 21.98 25.19
CA LEU A 7 10.25 21.64 24.97
C LEU A 7 9.48 22.70 24.16
N SER A 8 10.09 23.85 23.89
CA SER A 8 9.42 24.93 23.14
C SER A 8 9.12 24.56 21.67
N ALA A 9 9.86 23.62 21.12
CA ALA A 9 9.71 23.16 19.75
C ALA A 9 8.64 22.07 19.55
N LEU A 10 8.10 21.46 20.63
CA LEU A 10 7.11 20.36 20.54
C LEU A 10 5.89 20.66 19.64
N PRO A 11 5.26 21.86 19.65
CA PRO A 11 4.14 22.15 18.76
C PRO A 11 4.52 22.08 17.26
N THR A 12 5.74 22.54 16.94
CA THR A 12 6.27 22.50 15.56
C THR A 12 6.52 21.06 15.12
N TYR A 13 7.08 20.23 16.00
CA TYR A 13 7.27 18.79 15.73
C TYR A 13 5.96 18.02 15.57
N ASN A 14 4.89 18.40 16.27
CA ASN A 14 3.58 17.77 16.10
C ASN A 14 3.02 17.99 14.70
N THR A 15 3.17 19.17 14.13
CA THR A 15 2.74 19.45 12.74
C THR A 15 3.62 18.69 11.75
N TYR A 16 4.94 18.77 11.92
CA TYR A 16 5.89 18.05 11.07
C TYR A 16 5.70 16.53 11.12
N GLY A 17 5.48 15.96 12.30
CA GLY A 17 5.20 14.53 12.48
C GLY A 17 3.92 14.08 11.80
N SER A 18 2.88 14.92 11.75
CA SER A 18 1.63 14.62 11.05
C SER A 18 1.83 14.58 9.53
N ASP A 19 2.54 15.56 8.96
CA ASP A 19 2.87 15.60 7.53
C ASP A 19 3.75 14.41 7.13
N MET A 20 4.71 14.06 7.98
CA MET A 20 5.60 12.94 7.77
C MET A 20 4.86 11.60 7.79
N LEU A 21 3.91 11.44 8.72
CA LEU A 21 3.05 10.25 8.79
C LEU A 21 2.23 10.09 7.51
N ILE A 22 1.61 11.16 7.03
CA ILE A 22 0.84 11.15 5.77
C ILE A 22 1.74 10.76 4.59
N LYS A 23 2.92 11.37 4.46
CA LYS A 23 3.89 11.04 3.41
C LYS A 23 4.35 9.59 3.48
N SER A 24 4.60 9.05 4.67
CA SER A 24 5.00 7.66 4.86
C SER A 24 3.91 6.69 4.43
N ILE A 25 2.64 6.99 4.69
CA ILE A 25 1.50 6.17 4.25
C ILE A 25 1.31 6.24 2.73
N LEU A 26 1.43 7.44 2.14
CA LEU A 26 1.34 7.62 0.69
C LEU A 26 2.49 6.94 -0.07
N GLY A 27 3.64 6.77 0.56
CA GLY A 27 4.80 6.07 0.02
C GLY A 27 4.71 4.55 0.07
N LEU A 28 3.65 3.96 0.65
CA LEU A 28 3.43 2.52 0.68
C LEU A 28 3.13 1.95 -0.70
N THR A 29 3.39 0.64 -0.87
CA THR A 29 3.25 -0.02 -2.18
C THR A 29 1.82 0.07 -2.71
N LEU A 30 0.81 -0.30 -1.93
CA LEU A 30 -0.57 -0.27 -2.40
C LEU A 30 -1.09 1.16 -2.66
N PRO A 31 -0.96 2.14 -1.75
CA PRO A 31 -1.40 3.50 -1.99
C PRO A 31 -0.73 4.18 -3.20
N LYS A 32 0.53 3.85 -3.49
CA LYS A 32 1.27 4.42 -4.62
C LYS A 32 0.62 4.12 -5.97
N TYR A 33 0.05 2.92 -6.13
CA TYR A 33 -0.58 2.48 -7.38
C TYR A 33 -2.11 2.60 -7.37
N ALA A 34 -2.72 2.64 -6.19
CA ALA A 34 -4.16 2.74 -5.99
C ALA A 34 -4.69 4.16 -6.21
N THR A 35 -5.99 4.26 -6.44
CA THR A 35 -6.69 5.55 -6.41
C THR A 35 -6.86 6.01 -4.97
N ILE A 36 -6.26 7.16 -4.62
CA ILE A 36 -6.37 7.74 -3.29
C ILE A 36 -7.58 8.66 -3.21
N ARG A 37 -8.38 8.49 -2.16
CA ARG A 37 -9.48 9.39 -1.81
C ARG A 37 -9.20 10.02 -0.44
N PRO A 38 -8.63 11.24 -0.43
CA PRO A 38 -8.41 11.98 0.81
C PRO A 38 -9.72 12.57 1.33
N ASN A 39 -9.74 12.88 2.63
CA ASN A 39 -10.81 13.64 3.30
C ASN A 39 -12.20 12.97 3.32
N LEU A 40 -12.24 11.66 3.36
CA LEU A 40 -13.47 10.93 3.64
C LEU A 40 -13.83 11.11 5.14
N LYS A 41 -15.04 11.61 5.43
CA LYS A 41 -15.42 12.01 6.80
C LYS A 41 -16.23 10.98 7.57
N GLY A 42 -16.91 10.09 6.86
CA GLY A 42 -17.73 9.03 7.46
C GLY A 42 -16.93 7.80 7.85
N THR A 43 -17.52 6.92 8.64
CA THR A 43 -16.98 5.55 8.86
C THR A 43 -17.21 4.65 7.67
N THR A 44 -18.23 4.93 6.87
CA THR A 44 -18.60 4.21 5.65
C THR A 44 -19.02 5.24 4.62
N GLU A 45 -18.29 5.34 3.54
CA GLU A 45 -18.62 6.25 2.44
C GLU A 45 -18.83 5.48 1.14
N LYS A 46 -19.82 5.95 0.35
CA LYS A 46 -20.10 5.39 -0.97
C LYS A 46 -19.48 6.29 -2.02
N VAL A 47 -18.56 5.71 -2.79
CA VAL A 47 -17.95 6.39 -3.93
C VAL A 47 -18.53 5.81 -5.21
N GLY A 48 -19.15 6.69 -6.00
CA GLY A 48 -19.78 6.32 -7.26
C GLY A 48 -18.87 6.53 -8.46
N TRP A 49 -19.01 5.64 -9.45
CA TRP A 49 -18.54 5.89 -10.81
C TRP A 49 -19.67 5.63 -11.80
N VAL A 50 -19.58 6.27 -12.95
CA VAL A 50 -20.57 6.14 -14.01
C VAL A 50 -19.98 5.22 -15.07
N GLU A 51 -20.72 4.19 -15.42
CA GLU A 51 -20.42 3.28 -16.51
C GLU A 51 -21.51 3.44 -17.58
N THR A 52 -21.11 3.62 -18.83
CA THR A 52 -22.05 3.82 -19.93
C THR A 52 -21.80 2.74 -20.98
N ASP A 53 -22.80 1.95 -21.27
CA ASP A 53 -22.81 1.08 -22.43
C ASP A 53 -23.03 1.92 -23.68
N VAL A 54 -22.05 1.93 -24.58
CA VAL A 54 -22.15 2.63 -25.85
C VAL A 54 -22.40 1.59 -26.95
N ILE A 55 -23.58 1.67 -27.55
CA ILE A 55 -23.94 0.85 -28.72
C ILE A 55 -24.00 1.78 -29.93
N LEU A 56 -23.13 1.53 -30.92
CA LEU A 56 -23.18 2.23 -32.18
C LEU A 56 -24.22 1.58 -33.08
N THR A 57 -25.16 2.37 -33.57
CA THR A 57 -26.19 1.93 -34.52
C THR A 57 -26.01 2.64 -35.86
N ASP A 58 -26.60 2.12 -36.90
CA ASP A 58 -26.62 2.75 -38.22
C ASP A 58 -27.28 4.11 -38.20
N LEU A 59 -26.80 5.01 -39.03
CA LEU A 59 -27.30 6.37 -39.12
C LEU A 59 -28.75 6.35 -39.61
N SER A 60 -29.66 6.71 -38.69
CA SER A 60 -31.09 6.87 -38.98
C SER A 60 -31.58 8.24 -38.53
N CYS A 61 -32.67 8.75 -39.13
CA CYS A 61 -33.30 9.97 -38.66
C CYS A 61 -34.11 9.70 -37.39
N GLY A 62 -33.81 10.46 -36.31
CA GLY A 62 -34.49 10.35 -35.03
C GLY A 62 -33.52 10.17 -33.86
N PHE A 63 -34.01 10.30 -32.63
CA PHE A 63 -33.27 10.01 -31.42
C PHE A 63 -33.72 8.65 -30.88
N ASP A 64 -32.86 7.65 -31.02
CA ASP A 64 -33.08 6.30 -30.50
C ASP A 64 -32.06 5.99 -29.40
N PRO A 65 -32.44 5.98 -28.13
CA PRO A 65 -31.51 5.71 -27.04
C PRO A 65 -31.10 4.23 -27.06
N THR A 66 -29.88 3.92 -27.46
CA THR A 66 -29.37 2.55 -27.62
C THR A 66 -28.35 2.14 -26.55
N GLY A 67 -28.09 2.98 -25.58
CA GLY A 67 -27.19 2.69 -24.48
C GLY A 67 -27.78 3.02 -23.13
N ASN A 68 -27.33 2.30 -22.11
CA ASN A 68 -27.69 2.56 -20.73
C ASN A 68 -26.51 3.14 -19.95
N THR A 69 -26.80 4.10 -19.10
CA THR A 69 -25.81 4.65 -18.16
C THR A 69 -26.11 4.10 -16.76
N TYR A 70 -25.15 3.42 -16.19
CA TYR A 70 -25.26 2.85 -14.85
C TYR A 70 -24.40 3.64 -13.88
N GLN A 71 -24.94 3.89 -12.70
CA GLN A 71 -24.16 4.42 -11.59
C GLN A 71 -23.81 3.27 -10.64
N ASN A 72 -22.56 2.89 -10.61
CA ASN A 72 -22.03 1.89 -9.69
C ASN A 72 -21.51 2.57 -8.43
N LEU A 73 -21.73 1.95 -7.28
CA LEU A 73 -21.32 2.46 -5.98
C LEU A 73 -20.37 1.48 -5.29
N VAL A 74 -19.21 1.96 -4.90
CA VAL A 74 -18.29 1.22 -4.02
C VAL A 74 -18.38 1.78 -2.62
N THR A 75 -18.49 0.89 -1.67
CA THR A 75 -18.43 1.24 -0.26
C THR A 75 -16.98 1.18 0.21
N VAL A 76 -16.53 2.26 0.81
CA VAL A 76 -15.22 2.36 1.47
C VAL A 76 -15.48 2.49 2.96
N ASP A 77 -15.11 1.45 3.71
CA ASP A 77 -15.20 1.47 5.16
C ASP A 77 -13.91 1.98 5.76
N LEU A 78 -13.99 3.02 6.59
CA LEU A 78 -12.86 3.68 7.22
C LEU A 78 -12.68 3.21 8.66
N CYS A 79 -11.45 3.08 9.06
CA CYS A 79 -11.05 2.68 10.40
C CYS A 79 -10.20 3.75 11.07
N ASN A 80 -10.65 4.22 12.22
CA ASN A 80 -9.88 5.11 13.06
C ASN A 80 -8.99 4.28 13.99
N LYS A 81 -7.70 4.44 13.87
CA LYS A 81 -6.70 3.75 14.70
C LYS A 81 -5.90 4.77 15.50
N LYS A 82 -5.50 4.35 16.68
CA LYS A 82 -4.56 5.10 17.51
C LYS A 82 -3.37 4.23 17.87
N MET A 83 -2.22 4.87 17.95
CA MET A 83 -1.01 4.30 18.53
C MET A 83 -0.61 5.17 19.71
N ASN A 84 -0.35 4.56 20.85
CA ASN A 84 0.22 5.21 22.01
C ASN A 84 1.57 4.54 22.30
N THR A 85 2.60 5.33 22.43
CA THR A 85 3.91 4.87 22.89
C THR A 85 4.47 5.85 23.90
N GLN A 86 5.35 5.35 24.72
CA GLN A 86 6.09 6.17 25.67
C GLN A 86 7.56 5.80 25.58
N LEU A 87 8.41 6.76 25.83
CA LEU A 87 9.85 6.55 25.90
C LEU A 87 10.43 7.39 27.04
N CYS A 88 11.41 6.81 27.70
CA CYS A 88 12.24 7.52 28.66
C CYS A 88 13.46 8.09 27.90
N PRO A 89 13.64 9.42 27.86
CA PRO A 89 14.77 10.02 27.17
C PRO A 89 16.11 9.55 27.75
N TYR A 90 16.13 9.22 29.03
CA TYR A 90 17.32 8.77 29.73
C TYR A 90 17.85 7.43 29.23
N ASP A 91 16.94 6.48 28.93
CA ASP A 91 17.30 5.14 28.44
C ASP A 91 17.87 5.18 27.00
N LEU A 92 17.54 6.23 26.25
CA LEU A 92 17.96 6.39 24.87
C LEU A 92 19.23 7.26 24.72
N TYR A 93 19.64 7.93 25.80
CA TYR A 93 20.74 8.86 25.79
C TYR A 93 22.06 8.21 25.31
N ASP A 94 22.38 7.05 25.82
CA ASP A 94 23.60 6.33 25.45
C ASP A 94 23.59 5.90 23.98
N THR A 95 22.42 5.49 23.46
CA THR A 95 22.27 5.05 22.07
C THR A 95 22.35 6.21 21.09
N TYR A 96 21.69 7.33 21.40
CA TYR A 96 21.72 8.53 20.60
C TYR A 96 23.10 9.19 20.59
N LEU A 97 23.74 9.29 21.75
CA LEU A 97 25.09 9.83 21.89
C LEU A 97 26.10 8.99 21.09
N SER A 98 25.97 7.67 21.12
CA SER A 98 26.79 6.75 20.35
C SER A 98 26.65 6.98 18.84
N GLN A 99 25.45 7.19 18.34
CA GLN A 99 25.20 7.49 16.93
C GLN A 99 25.73 8.86 16.51
N SER A 100 25.58 9.86 17.35
CA SER A 100 26.09 11.21 17.09
C SER A 100 27.62 11.28 17.09
N LEU A 101 28.30 10.45 17.89
CA LEU A 101 29.75 10.35 17.95
C LEU A 101 30.33 9.60 16.73
N THR A 102 29.57 8.69 16.12
CA THR A 102 30.00 7.94 14.95
C THR A 102 29.99 8.81 13.68
N ASN A 103 29.13 9.82 13.63
CA ASN A 103 29.11 10.82 12.57
C ASN A 103 30.09 11.95 12.94
N ALA A 104 31.33 11.88 12.44
CA ALA A 104 32.44 12.78 12.75
C ALA A 104 32.22 14.28 12.40
N ASN A 105 31.04 14.68 11.95
CA ASN A 105 30.66 16.06 11.69
C ASN A 105 29.69 16.55 12.78
N PHE A 106 30.27 17.15 13.78
CA PHE A 106 29.59 17.80 14.94
C PHE A 106 28.63 18.97 14.57
N GLN A 107 28.37 19.25 13.30
CA GLN A 107 27.69 20.49 12.90
C GLN A 107 26.20 20.36 12.56
N GLU A 108 25.66 19.16 12.41
CA GLU A 108 24.20 18.97 12.25
C GLU A 108 23.74 17.84 13.17
N SER A 109 23.44 18.16 14.40
CA SER A 109 22.69 17.26 15.27
C SER A 109 21.26 17.16 14.72
N VAL A 110 20.92 16.04 14.08
CA VAL A 110 19.51 15.72 13.79
C VAL A 110 18.78 15.73 15.12
N PRO A 111 17.69 16.51 15.25
CA PRO A 111 16.94 16.55 16.50
C PRO A 111 16.49 15.13 16.87
N PHE A 112 16.67 14.78 18.13
CA PHE A 112 16.32 13.45 18.66
C PHE A 112 14.85 13.07 18.35
N GLU A 113 13.96 14.06 18.41
CA GLU A 113 12.54 13.93 18.11
C GLU A 113 12.28 13.52 16.65
N GLU A 114 13.05 14.05 15.72
CA GLU A 114 12.90 13.74 14.30
C GLU A 114 13.26 12.28 14.01
N VAL A 115 14.30 11.75 14.63
CA VAL A 115 14.70 10.34 14.49
C VAL A 115 13.59 9.41 14.98
N ILE A 116 13.03 9.72 16.16
CA ILE A 116 11.96 8.92 16.75
C ILE A 116 10.68 9.00 15.92
N LEU A 117 10.27 10.19 15.50
CA LEU A 117 9.08 10.38 14.68
C LEU A 117 9.22 9.67 13.34
N THR A 118 10.42 9.66 12.77
CA THR A 118 10.74 8.92 11.54
C THR A 118 10.53 7.41 11.73
N ASP A 119 11.10 6.82 12.77
CA ASP A 119 10.96 5.38 13.05
C ASP A 119 9.51 5.01 13.32
N ILE A 120 8.81 5.80 14.14
CA ILE A 120 7.38 5.60 14.43
C ILE A 120 6.54 5.67 13.16
N SER A 121 6.74 6.68 12.32
CA SER A 121 5.99 6.86 11.08
C SER A 121 6.20 5.69 10.11
N ASN A 122 7.43 5.21 9.98
CA ASN A 122 7.76 4.06 9.14
C ASN A 122 7.14 2.75 9.68
N ARG A 123 7.11 2.56 11.00
CA ARG A 123 6.46 1.39 11.63
C ARG A 123 4.95 1.42 11.47
N ILE A 124 4.33 2.59 11.64
CA ILE A 124 2.89 2.77 11.39
C ILE A 124 2.58 2.49 9.92
N ALA A 125 3.33 3.07 8.99
CA ALA A 125 3.15 2.85 7.57
C ALA A 125 3.21 1.36 7.22
N ARG A 126 4.21 0.63 7.71
CA ARG A 126 4.29 -0.83 7.51
C ARG A 126 3.07 -1.58 8.06
N GLN A 127 2.56 -1.19 9.22
CA GLN A 127 1.35 -1.79 9.79
C GLN A 127 0.10 -1.48 8.96
N VAL A 128 0.00 -0.27 8.42
CA VAL A 128 -1.08 0.13 7.51
C VAL A 128 -1.05 -0.74 6.25
N GLU A 129 0.13 -0.95 5.63
CA GLU A 129 0.26 -1.82 4.45
C GLU A 129 -0.21 -3.25 4.74
N LEU A 130 0.26 -3.83 5.86
CA LEU A 130 -0.17 -5.18 6.28
C LEU A 130 -1.68 -5.27 6.50
N GLN A 131 -2.30 -4.23 7.05
CA GLN A 131 -3.75 -4.20 7.29
C GLN A 131 -4.55 -3.97 6.01
N LEU A 132 -4.09 -3.11 5.09
CA LEU A 132 -4.74 -2.93 3.79
C LEU A 132 -4.82 -4.25 3.02
N TRP A 133 -3.80 -5.11 3.14
CA TRP A 133 -3.80 -6.42 2.51
C TRP A 133 -4.59 -7.48 3.29
N ASN A 134 -4.36 -7.61 4.60
CA ASN A 134 -4.74 -8.82 5.37
C ASN A 134 -5.81 -8.58 6.43
N ASN A 135 -6.39 -7.39 6.52
CA ASN A 135 -7.41 -7.13 7.53
C ASN A 135 -8.65 -7.98 7.27
N LYS A 136 -9.25 -8.48 8.37
CA LYS A 136 -10.48 -9.30 8.34
C LYS A 136 -11.57 -8.62 9.14
N THR A 137 -12.78 -8.62 8.61
CA THR A 137 -13.98 -8.09 9.28
C THR A 137 -14.41 -8.95 10.47
N THR A 138 -13.95 -10.20 10.56
CA THR A 138 -14.20 -11.08 11.70
C THR A 138 -13.11 -10.88 12.76
N SER A 139 -13.53 -10.71 14.03
CA SER A 139 -12.62 -10.63 15.18
C SER A 139 -11.79 -11.91 15.31
N GLY A 140 -10.46 -11.77 15.42
CA GLY A 140 -9.55 -12.90 15.69
C GLY A 140 -8.37 -13.07 14.74
N GLY A 141 -8.13 -12.16 13.81
CA GLY A 141 -6.91 -12.18 12.99
C GLY A 141 -5.74 -11.45 13.67
N THR A 142 -4.51 -11.82 13.32
CA THR A 142 -3.26 -11.20 13.81
C THR A 142 -3.22 -9.67 13.59
N TYR A 143 -3.99 -9.18 12.63
CA TYR A 143 -4.15 -7.76 12.32
C TYR A 143 -5.54 -7.24 12.69
N GLY A 144 -6.26 -8.01 13.53
CA GLY A 144 -7.69 -7.94 13.76
C GLY A 144 -8.20 -6.63 14.33
N ASN A 145 -8.94 -5.96 13.48
CA ASN A 145 -10.01 -5.07 13.90
C ASN A 145 -11.09 -5.07 12.81
N ALA A 146 -12.30 -5.35 13.20
CA ALA A 146 -13.47 -5.58 12.37
C ALA A 146 -14.00 -4.34 11.61
N CYS A 147 -13.13 -3.37 11.22
CA CYS A 147 -13.61 -2.13 10.63
C CYS A 147 -13.77 -2.20 9.11
N PHE A 148 -12.80 -2.76 8.39
CA PHE A 148 -12.84 -2.91 6.94
C PHE A 148 -12.23 -4.25 6.50
N ALA A 149 -12.57 -4.69 5.30
CA ALA A 149 -11.99 -5.88 4.68
C ALA A 149 -10.73 -5.50 3.89
N GLY A 150 -9.64 -6.23 4.08
CA GLY A 150 -8.42 -6.10 3.27
C GLY A 150 -8.57 -6.72 1.88
N VAL A 151 -7.59 -6.48 1.00
CA VAL A 151 -7.58 -7.02 -0.37
C VAL A 151 -7.80 -8.53 -0.37
N THR A 152 -7.14 -9.27 0.52
CA THR A 152 -7.23 -10.74 0.58
C THR A 152 -8.62 -11.27 0.91
N GLN A 153 -9.48 -10.42 1.47
CA GLN A 153 -10.89 -10.74 1.78
C GLN A 153 -11.85 -10.21 0.71
N LEU A 154 -11.55 -9.04 0.13
CA LEU A 154 -12.40 -8.42 -0.90
C LEU A 154 -12.27 -9.09 -2.26
N VAL A 155 -11.03 -9.39 -2.68
CA VAL A 155 -10.77 -10.03 -3.97
C VAL A 155 -10.76 -11.54 -3.80
N THR A 156 -11.92 -12.13 -3.98
CA THR A 156 -12.12 -13.59 -3.89
C THR A 156 -13.08 -14.05 -5.00
N SER A 157 -13.06 -15.35 -5.31
CA SER A 157 -14.01 -15.94 -6.25
C SER A 157 -15.47 -15.79 -5.80
N GLY A 158 -15.72 -15.79 -4.50
CA GLY A 158 -17.07 -15.54 -3.95
C GLY A 158 -17.59 -14.13 -4.23
N ASN A 159 -16.70 -13.17 -4.50
CA ASN A 159 -17.04 -11.80 -4.88
C ASN A 159 -16.90 -11.53 -6.40
N GLY A 160 -16.69 -12.57 -7.22
CA GLY A 160 -16.65 -12.45 -8.66
C GLY A 160 -15.25 -12.47 -9.30
N ALA A 161 -14.16 -12.47 -8.53
CA ALA A 161 -12.82 -12.56 -9.10
C ALA A 161 -12.56 -13.92 -9.76
N THR A 162 -11.83 -13.91 -10.87
CA THR A 162 -11.32 -15.15 -11.48
C THR A 162 -10.30 -15.79 -10.56
N GLN A 163 -10.56 -17.01 -10.11
CA GLN A 163 -9.64 -17.73 -9.23
C GLN A 163 -8.93 -18.87 -9.93
N ILE A 164 -7.62 -18.94 -9.75
CA ILE A 164 -6.78 -20.08 -10.15
C ILE A 164 -6.04 -20.64 -8.94
N ALA A 165 -5.60 -21.91 -9.05
CA ALA A 165 -4.85 -22.54 -7.97
C ALA A 165 -3.50 -21.85 -7.76
N TYR A 166 -3.13 -21.66 -6.50
CA TYR A 166 -1.83 -21.11 -6.14
C TYR A 166 -0.71 -22.11 -6.46
N THR A 167 0.30 -21.63 -7.16
CA THR A 167 1.57 -22.32 -7.33
C THR A 167 2.69 -21.41 -6.85
N ALA A 168 3.52 -21.90 -5.93
CA ALA A 168 4.67 -21.14 -5.45
C ALA A 168 5.69 -20.94 -6.57
N ALA A 169 6.12 -19.71 -6.79
CA ALA A 169 7.20 -19.42 -7.73
C ALA A 169 8.53 -19.92 -7.18
N THR A 170 9.31 -20.56 -8.05
CA THR A 170 10.68 -21.04 -7.79
C THR A 170 11.63 -20.52 -8.86
N ALA A 171 12.92 -20.70 -8.67
CA ALA A 171 13.92 -20.30 -9.68
C ALA A 171 13.77 -21.03 -11.02
N SER A 172 13.04 -22.14 -11.09
CA SER A 172 12.81 -22.90 -12.33
C SER A 172 11.48 -22.62 -12.99
N ASN A 173 10.41 -22.34 -12.23
CA ASN A 173 9.04 -22.20 -12.78
C ASN A 173 8.48 -20.77 -12.64
N GLY A 174 9.24 -19.82 -12.08
CA GLY A 174 8.75 -18.47 -11.79
C GLY A 174 8.11 -17.79 -13.00
N LEU A 175 8.78 -17.82 -14.15
CA LEU A 175 8.26 -17.22 -15.39
C LEU A 175 6.95 -17.88 -15.86
N GLU A 176 6.86 -19.22 -15.75
CA GLU A 176 5.67 -19.99 -16.13
C GLU A 176 4.47 -19.63 -15.24
N VAL A 177 4.69 -19.54 -13.92
CA VAL A 177 3.64 -19.15 -12.96
C VAL A 177 3.06 -17.78 -13.29
N PHE A 178 3.93 -16.76 -13.49
CA PHE A 178 3.46 -15.41 -13.81
C PHE A 178 2.84 -15.33 -15.22
N SER A 179 3.30 -16.11 -16.18
CA SER A 179 2.67 -16.24 -17.49
C SER A 179 1.26 -16.85 -17.39
N THR A 180 1.08 -17.88 -16.56
CA THR A 180 -0.23 -18.48 -16.28
C THR A 180 -1.18 -17.48 -15.63
N ILE A 181 -0.69 -16.66 -14.69
CA ILE A 181 -1.48 -15.58 -14.09
C ILE A 181 -1.95 -14.59 -15.16
N TYR A 182 -1.04 -14.15 -16.03
CA TYR A 182 -1.35 -13.22 -17.10
C TYR A 182 -2.43 -13.75 -18.05
N GLN A 183 -2.35 -15.03 -18.42
CA GLN A 183 -3.33 -15.69 -19.31
C GLN A 183 -4.74 -15.76 -18.71
N ASN A 184 -4.86 -15.71 -17.39
CA ASN A 184 -6.13 -15.76 -16.67
C ASN A 184 -6.65 -14.38 -16.24
N ILE A 185 -5.96 -13.28 -16.57
CA ILE A 185 -6.52 -11.94 -16.40
C ILE A 185 -7.71 -11.78 -17.34
N PRO A 186 -8.86 -11.26 -16.85
CA PRO A 186 -10.04 -11.06 -17.68
C PRO A 186 -9.74 -10.21 -18.93
N ALA A 187 -10.23 -10.65 -20.09
CA ALA A 187 -9.91 -10.02 -21.38
C ALA A 187 -10.39 -8.56 -21.48
N ASN A 188 -11.46 -8.20 -20.75
CA ASN A 188 -12.02 -6.86 -20.72
C ASN A 188 -11.06 -5.80 -20.15
N VAL A 189 -10.04 -6.20 -19.39
CA VAL A 189 -9.07 -5.27 -18.79
C VAL A 189 -7.67 -5.35 -19.42
N LEU A 190 -7.41 -6.30 -20.32
CA LEU A 190 -6.07 -6.48 -20.91
C LEU A 190 -5.56 -5.28 -21.73
N HIS A 191 -6.46 -4.43 -22.22
CA HIS A 191 -6.11 -3.24 -23.00
C HIS A 191 -5.62 -2.06 -22.12
N ARG A 192 -5.66 -2.21 -20.79
CA ARG A 192 -5.31 -1.15 -19.85
C ARG A 192 -3.81 -1.12 -19.60
N ASP A 193 -3.28 0.08 -19.39
CA ASP A 193 -1.85 0.32 -19.11
C ASP A 193 -1.51 0.23 -17.61
N ASP A 194 -2.54 0.16 -16.74
CA ASP A 194 -2.40 0.13 -15.28
C ASP A 194 -2.48 -1.29 -14.70
N LEU A 195 -2.23 -2.31 -15.52
CA LEU A 195 -2.25 -3.70 -15.06
C LEU A 195 -1.04 -4.02 -14.19
N VAL A 196 -1.32 -4.60 -13.03
CA VAL A 196 -0.30 -5.01 -12.05
C VAL A 196 -0.55 -6.40 -11.51
N ILE A 197 0.53 -7.10 -11.16
CA ILE A 197 0.48 -8.33 -10.38
C ILE A 197 1.19 -8.07 -9.06
N PHE A 198 0.45 -8.06 -7.97
CA PHE A 198 1.01 -7.98 -6.64
C PHE A 198 1.42 -9.37 -6.14
N CYS A 199 2.62 -9.47 -5.59
CA CYS A 199 3.16 -10.72 -5.06
C CYS A 199 3.99 -10.49 -3.80
N SER A 200 4.37 -11.57 -3.10
CA SER A 200 5.34 -11.48 -2.01
C SER A 200 6.76 -11.25 -2.53
N TYR A 201 7.64 -10.72 -1.68
CA TYR A 201 9.07 -10.57 -2.02
C TYR A 201 9.75 -11.91 -2.35
N ALA A 202 9.34 -13.00 -1.71
CA ALA A 202 9.88 -14.33 -1.99
C ALA A 202 9.56 -14.76 -3.43
N ASN A 203 8.31 -14.60 -3.85
CA ASN A 203 7.87 -14.94 -5.22
C ASN A 203 8.49 -14.01 -6.27
N TYR A 204 8.67 -12.74 -5.95
CA TYR A 204 9.36 -11.79 -6.83
C TYR A 204 10.83 -12.18 -7.08
N ARG A 205 11.56 -12.53 -6.01
CA ARG A 205 12.95 -13.03 -6.13
C ARG A 205 13.03 -14.30 -6.96
N ALA A 206 12.06 -15.20 -6.80
CA ALA A 206 11.97 -16.43 -7.58
C ALA A 206 11.72 -16.14 -9.07
N LEU A 207 10.87 -15.17 -9.41
CA LEU A 207 10.67 -14.71 -10.78
C LEU A 207 11.99 -14.18 -11.38
N VAL A 208 12.67 -13.29 -10.67
CA VAL A 208 13.96 -12.73 -11.12
C VAL A 208 14.98 -13.83 -11.34
N ALA A 209 15.06 -14.83 -10.45
CA ALA A 209 15.95 -15.97 -10.61
C ALA A 209 15.57 -16.84 -11.82
N SER A 210 14.28 -17.10 -12.04
CA SER A 210 13.77 -17.84 -13.20
C SER A 210 14.11 -17.15 -14.52
N MET A 211 13.99 -15.82 -14.57
CA MET A 211 14.34 -15.03 -15.75
C MET A 211 15.85 -15.04 -16.05
N ARG A 212 16.68 -15.04 -15.02
CA ARG A 212 18.15 -15.19 -15.19
C ARG A 212 18.55 -16.56 -15.70
N ASN A 213 17.85 -17.61 -15.29
CA ASN A 213 18.13 -18.98 -15.70
C ASN A 213 17.64 -19.30 -17.13
N SER A 214 16.58 -18.64 -17.57
CA SER A 214 16.14 -18.69 -18.95
C SER A 214 16.93 -17.64 -19.75
N SER A 215 17.32 -17.97 -21.00
CA SER A 215 18.16 -17.13 -21.90
C SER A 215 17.57 -15.74 -22.21
N TYR A 216 16.65 -15.23 -21.42
CA TYR A 216 16.06 -13.88 -21.50
C TYR A 216 16.98 -12.78 -20.94
N VAL A 217 18.23 -13.10 -20.57
CA VAL A 217 19.20 -12.13 -20.02
C VAL A 217 19.42 -10.94 -20.96
N ASN A 218 19.31 -11.13 -22.28
CA ASN A 218 19.49 -10.04 -23.24
C ASN A 218 18.28 -9.07 -23.32
N LEU A 219 17.08 -9.50 -22.95
CA LEU A 219 15.90 -8.64 -22.81
C LEU A 219 15.95 -7.78 -21.53
N PHE A 220 16.64 -8.29 -20.52
CA PHE A 220 16.86 -7.60 -19.26
C PHE A 220 17.67 -6.32 -19.38
N THR A 221 18.61 -6.25 -20.31
CA THR A 221 19.49 -5.08 -20.49
C THR A 221 18.84 -3.97 -21.33
N ALA A 222 17.81 -4.27 -22.12
CA ALA A 222 17.17 -3.30 -23.00
C ALA A 222 15.98 -2.61 -22.35
N ASP A 223 15.26 -3.27 -21.43
CA ASP A 223 13.99 -2.77 -20.87
C ASP A 223 14.00 -2.57 -19.35
N PHE A 224 15.09 -2.84 -18.68
CA PHE A 224 15.41 -2.18 -17.43
C PHE A 224 15.77 -0.72 -17.77
N GLY A 225 14.82 -0.01 -18.34
CA GLY A 225 14.84 1.42 -18.43
C GLY A 225 15.19 1.90 -17.05
N GLY A 226 16.41 2.45 -16.92
CA GLY A 226 17.06 2.61 -15.65
C GLY A 226 16.07 2.99 -14.58
N VAL A 227 15.95 2.16 -13.55
CA VAL A 227 15.20 2.52 -12.35
C VAL A 227 15.77 3.85 -11.95
N ALA A 228 15.06 4.94 -12.29
CA ALA A 228 15.48 6.27 -11.89
C ALA A 228 15.63 6.20 -10.37
N ALA A 229 16.71 6.77 -9.84
CA ALA A 229 16.98 6.71 -8.42
C ALA A 229 15.75 7.19 -7.66
N GLY A 230 15.04 6.29 -6.98
CA GLY A 230 13.78 6.56 -6.28
C GLY A 230 12.55 5.80 -6.79
N GLU A 231 12.62 5.07 -7.92
CA GLU A 231 11.53 4.20 -8.33
C GLU A 231 11.61 2.83 -7.63
N GLU A 232 10.46 2.34 -7.22
CA GLU A 232 10.35 1.03 -6.57
C GLU A 232 10.71 -0.11 -7.53
N TRP A 233 11.15 -1.20 -6.94
CA TRP A 233 11.45 -2.46 -7.60
C TRP A 233 10.20 -3.00 -8.29
N SER A 234 9.96 -2.63 -9.52
CA SER A 234 8.91 -3.18 -10.37
C SER A 234 9.54 -3.81 -11.60
N LEU A 235 9.03 -4.95 -12.02
CA LEU A 235 9.48 -5.67 -13.19
C LEU A 235 8.33 -5.79 -14.18
N MET A 236 8.54 -5.45 -15.43
CA MET A 236 7.59 -5.78 -16.49
C MET A 236 7.72 -7.25 -16.88
N LEU A 237 6.60 -7.94 -16.97
CA LEU A 237 6.59 -9.32 -17.47
C LEU A 237 6.92 -9.30 -18.97
N PRO A 238 7.95 -10.04 -19.45
CA PRO A 238 8.40 -9.99 -20.82
C PRO A 238 7.28 -10.25 -21.84
N GLY A 239 7.18 -9.37 -22.84
CA GLY A 239 6.16 -9.46 -23.89
C GLY A 239 4.75 -9.03 -23.48
N THR A 240 4.62 -8.40 -22.33
CA THR A 240 3.32 -7.92 -21.81
C THR A 240 3.42 -6.48 -21.31
N ASN A 241 2.26 -5.86 -21.07
CA ASN A 241 2.14 -4.54 -20.42
C ASN A 241 1.96 -4.63 -18.90
N VAL A 242 2.11 -5.81 -18.31
CA VAL A 242 1.83 -6.05 -16.89
C VAL A 242 3.08 -5.86 -16.04
N ARG A 243 2.94 -5.08 -14.97
CA ARG A 243 4.01 -4.87 -13.98
C ARG A 243 3.86 -5.84 -12.81
N VAL A 244 4.95 -6.44 -12.40
CA VAL A 244 5.01 -7.28 -11.19
C VAL A 244 5.59 -6.46 -10.06
N ILE A 245 4.83 -6.32 -8.98
CA ILE A 245 5.14 -5.44 -7.84
C ILE A 245 5.20 -6.29 -6.57
N PRO A 246 6.35 -6.36 -5.90
CA PRO A 246 6.44 -7.01 -4.60
C PRO A 246 5.85 -6.11 -3.52
N THR A 247 5.11 -6.71 -2.58
CA THR A 247 4.58 -6.00 -1.42
C THR A 247 4.84 -6.75 -0.12
N VAL A 248 5.11 -6.01 0.95
CA VAL A 248 5.24 -6.56 2.31
C VAL A 248 3.91 -7.14 2.79
N GLY A 249 2.79 -6.59 2.32
CA GLY A 249 1.45 -7.04 2.72
C GLY A 249 1.14 -8.49 2.35
N LEU A 250 1.83 -9.06 1.37
CA LEU A 250 1.67 -10.46 0.94
C LEU A 250 2.77 -11.39 1.46
N ASP A 251 3.70 -10.91 2.29
CA ASP A 251 4.71 -11.78 2.90
C ASP A 251 4.05 -12.80 3.84
N GLY A 252 4.35 -14.08 3.61
CA GLY A 252 3.72 -15.19 4.33
C GLY A 252 2.30 -15.56 3.85
N VAL A 253 1.77 -14.88 2.84
CA VAL A 253 0.48 -15.21 2.22
C VAL A 253 0.72 -15.93 0.89
N SER A 254 0.13 -17.12 0.74
CA SER A 254 0.19 -17.92 -0.49
C SER A 254 -0.86 -17.39 -1.49
N ALA A 255 -0.61 -16.20 -2.05
CA ALA A 255 -1.51 -15.60 -3.01
C ALA A 255 -0.80 -14.61 -3.96
N TYR A 256 -1.39 -14.45 -5.15
CA TYR A 256 -1.09 -13.38 -6.11
C TYR A 256 -2.39 -12.68 -6.47
N TYR A 257 -2.31 -11.37 -6.68
CA TYR A 257 -3.45 -10.54 -7.07
C TYR A 257 -3.10 -9.79 -8.36
N ALA A 258 -3.80 -10.11 -9.44
CA ALA A 258 -3.58 -9.51 -10.75
C ALA A 258 -4.82 -8.72 -11.19
N GLY A 259 -4.64 -7.50 -11.67
CA GLY A 259 -5.71 -6.64 -12.16
C GLY A 259 -5.32 -5.19 -12.27
N PRO A 260 -6.26 -4.30 -12.62
CA PRO A 260 -6.01 -2.87 -12.74
C PRO A 260 -5.69 -2.21 -11.39
N ALA A 261 -4.56 -1.52 -11.30
CA ALA A 261 -4.14 -0.83 -10.08
C ALA A 261 -5.10 0.29 -9.67
N GLY A 262 -5.64 1.01 -10.65
CA GLY A 262 -6.60 2.09 -10.41
C GLY A 262 -7.95 1.64 -9.81
N TYR A 263 -8.23 0.33 -9.79
CA TYR A 263 -9.46 -0.20 -9.18
C TYR A 263 -9.34 -0.43 -7.68
N TYR A 264 -8.14 -0.43 -7.13
CA TYR A 264 -7.94 -0.33 -5.69
C TYR A 264 -8.18 1.12 -5.26
N MET A 265 -9.05 1.32 -4.29
CA MET A 265 -9.32 2.63 -3.73
C MET A 265 -8.90 2.66 -2.26
N VAL A 266 -7.93 3.49 -1.95
CA VAL A 266 -7.52 3.74 -0.58
C VAL A 266 -8.17 5.03 -0.10
N GLY A 267 -9.08 4.90 0.86
CA GLY A 267 -9.70 6.02 1.55
C GLY A 267 -8.88 6.45 2.75
N MET A 268 -8.76 7.73 2.99
CA MET A 268 -8.12 8.29 4.19
C MET A 268 -8.77 9.59 4.62
N ASN A 269 -8.61 9.93 5.89
CA ASN A 269 -8.99 11.25 6.40
C ASN A 269 -7.75 11.96 6.96
N SER A 270 -7.17 12.84 6.15
CA SER A 270 -5.97 13.58 6.52
C SER A 270 -6.21 14.58 7.67
N GLU A 271 -7.44 15.04 7.89
CA GLU A 271 -7.78 15.97 8.98
C GLU A 271 -7.66 15.31 10.37
N ILE A 272 -7.85 13.99 10.45
CA ILE A 272 -7.78 13.23 11.71
C ILE A 272 -6.38 12.65 11.93
N MET A 273 -5.57 12.53 10.86
CA MET A 273 -4.20 12.03 10.98
C MET A 273 -3.33 13.04 11.72
N THR A 274 -3.06 12.77 12.98
CA THR A 274 -2.29 13.66 13.84
C THR A 274 -1.28 12.87 14.66
N VAL A 275 -0.12 13.47 14.87
CA VAL A 275 0.86 13.01 15.84
C VAL A 275 0.95 14.05 16.94
N LYS A 276 0.86 13.63 18.17
CA LYS A 276 1.01 14.48 19.37
C LYS A 276 2.06 13.89 20.27
N SER A 277 3.00 14.71 20.69
CA SER A 277 4.00 14.37 21.68
C SER A 277 3.86 15.30 22.87
N ILE A 278 3.90 14.74 24.07
CA ILE A 278 3.80 15.49 25.34
C ILE A 278 4.84 14.90 26.28
N TYR A 279 5.65 15.77 26.88
CA TYR A 279 6.54 15.40 27.97
C TYR A 279 5.79 15.47 29.29
N ASP A 280 5.89 14.41 30.07
CA ASP A 280 5.35 14.34 31.43
C ASP A 280 6.48 14.55 32.44
N PRO A 281 6.54 15.71 33.09
CA PRO A 281 7.64 16.04 34.01
C PRO A 281 7.58 15.27 35.32
N PHE A 282 6.46 14.62 35.66
CA PHE A 282 6.33 13.83 36.89
C PHE A 282 6.86 12.41 36.72
N GLU A 283 6.74 11.85 35.51
CA GLU A 283 7.19 10.52 35.17
C GLU A 283 8.51 10.53 34.40
N ASP A 284 9.00 11.70 34.00
CA ASP A 284 10.19 11.91 33.14
C ASP A 284 10.15 11.08 31.83
N ILE A 285 8.97 11.05 31.21
CA ILE A 285 8.73 10.32 29.98
C ILE A 285 8.10 11.19 28.90
N VAL A 286 8.41 10.90 27.65
CA VAL A 286 7.73 11.47 26.50
C VAL A 286 6.63 10.51 26.05
N LYS A 287 5.38 10.97 26.10
CA LYS A 287 4.19 10.25 25.62
C LYS A 287 3.89 10.70 24.20
N ILE A 288 3.87 9.75 23.26
CA ILE A 288 3.60 10.00 21.84
C ILE A 288 2.30 9.27 21.46
N GLN A 289 1.38 10.02 20.89
CA GLN A 289 0.11 9.50 20.39
C GLN A 289 -0.02 9.83 18.90
N ALA A 290 -0.26 8.82 18.07
CA ALA A 290 -0.58 8.98 16.66
C ALA A 290 -1.99 8.49 16.37
N HIS A 291 -2.75 9.27 15.60
CA HIS A 291 -4.06 8.93 15.08
C HIS A 291 -3.95 8.72 13.57
N VAL A 292 -4.53 7.63 13.06
CA VAL A 292 -4.52 7.28 11.64
C VAL A 292 -5.90 6.82 11.23
N THR A 293 -6.40 7.34 10.12
CA THR A 293 -7.69 6.95 9.54
C THR A 293 -7.48 6.50 8.11
N TYR A 294 -7.81 5.25 7.83
CA TYR A 294 -7.68 4.67 6.49
C TYR A 294 -8.70 3.55 6.27
N GLY A 295 -8.92 3.23 5.01
CA GLY A 295 -9.82 2.16 4.60
C GLY A 295 -9.56 1.73 3.16
N LEU A 296 -10.24 0.69 2.73
CA LEU A 296 -10.08 0.11 1.41
C LEU A 296 -11.44 -0.13 0.76
N GLY A 297 -11.52 0.14 -0.53
CA GLY A 297 -12.60 -0.24 -1.42
C GLY A 297 -12.05 -0.79 -2.74
N ILE A 298 -12.83 -1.57 -3.46
CA ILE A 298 -12.45 -2.10 -4.77
C ILE A 298 -13.60 -1.86 -5.75
N PHE A 299 -13.31 -1.24 -6.90
CA PHE A 299 -14.34 -0.84 -7.85
C PHE A 299 -15.05 -2.03 -8.51
N SER A 300 -14.30 -2.98 -9.06
CA SER A 300 -14.85 -4.07 -9.87
C SER A 300 -14.02 -5.31 -9.62
N VAL A 301 -14.55 -6.21 -8.79
CA VAL A 301 -13.82 -7.41 -8.34
C VAL A 301 -13.70 -8.44 -9.47
N ASP A 302 -14.66 -8.50 -10.39
CA ASP A 302 -14.68 -9.35 -11.57
C ASP A 302 -13.56 -9.06 -12.58
N SER A 303 -12.94 -7.89 -12.47
CA SER A 303 -11.78 -7.49 -13.26
C SER A 303 -10.44 -8.03 -12.74
N PHE A 304 -10.46 -8.77 -11.64
CA PHE A 304 -9.27 -9.33 -11.01
C PHE A 304 -9.12 -10.82 -11.22
N CYS A 305 -7.86 -11.25 -11.35
CA CYS A 305 -7.46 -12.65 -11.23
C CYS A 305 -6.75 -12.85 -9.90
N VAL A 306 -7.19 -13.82 -9.11
CA VAL A 306 -6.58 -14.18 -7.83
C VAL A 306 -6.06 -15.61 -7.88
N CYS A 307 -4.81 -15.81 -7.50
CA CYS A 307 -4.24 -17.12 -7.27
C CYS A 307 -4.11 -17.30 -5.75
N LYS A 308 -4.86 -18.25 -5.22
CA LYS A 308 -4.88 -18.49 -3.78
C LYS A 308 -4.98 -19.99 -3.50
N SER A 309 -4.29 -20.44 -2.45
CA SER A 309 -4.38 -21.81 -1.93
C SER A 309 -5.73 -22.06 -1.24
#